data_7b939f33aa0c58db4d41ff5ffd2f077b
#
_entry.id   7b939f33aa0c58db4d41ff5ffd2f077b
#
_cell.length_a   1.000
_cell.length_b   1.000
_cell.length_c   1.000
_cell.angle_alpha   90.00
_cell.angle_beta   90.00
_cell.angle_gamma   90.00
#
_symmetry.space_group_name_H-M   'P 1'
#
loop_
_entity.id
_entity.type
_entity.pdbx_description
1 polymer ?
#
loop_
_entity_poly.entity_id
_entity_poly.type
_entity_poly.pdbx_seq_one_letter_code
_entity_poly.pdbx_strand_id
1 'polypeptide(L)'
;MRPYFEYRDLGIHEATSGAAVMHVIKAHEGTQATGEWHRHNVTLQIVYVLKGWAIFEYEGHGEHRLEAGTCVHQPSGIRHREIAHSDDLELIEIVLPGSFQTTSAEA
;
A
#
# COMPACT_ATOMS: atom_id res chain seq x y z
N MET A 1 3.60 9.00 3.37
CA MET A 1 4.21 8.14 2.33
C MET A 1 5.43 7.43 2.90
N ARG A 2 5.75 6.28 2.39
CA ARG A 2 6.87 5.49 2.88
C ARG A 2 8.18 5.94 2.22
N PRO A 3 9.27 6.15 2.97
CA PRO A 3 10.52 6.66 2.40
C PRO A 3 11.24 5.66 1.47
N TYR A 4 10.91 4.38 1.56
CA TYR A 4 11.48 3.34 0.69
C TYR A 4 10.69 3.13 -0.61
N PHE A 5 9.65 3.94 -0.86
CA PHE A 5 8.83 3.89 -2.07
C PHE A 5 8.86 5.22 -2.82
N GLU A 6 8.76 5.12 -4.15
CA GLU A 6 8.43 6.22 -5.03
C GLU A 6 6.94 6.14 -5.36
N TYR A 7 6.28 7.29 -5.41
CA TYR A 7 4.85 7.39 -5.70
C TYR A 7 4.65 8.22 -6.96
N ARG A 8 3.94 7.64 -7.93
CA ARG A 8 3.59 8.33 -9.15
C ARG A 8 2.07 8.54 -9.17
N ASP A 9 1.64 9.79 -9.01
CA ASP A 9 0.24 10.16 -9.09
C ASP A 9 -0.26 10.02 -10.54
N LEU A 10 -1.43 9.38 -10.70
CA LEU A 10 -2.03 9.16 -12.01
C LEU A 10 -3.09 10.22 -12.35
N GLY A 11 -3.20 11.30 -11.57
CA GLY A 11 -4.11 12.41 -11.84
C GLY A 11 -5.55 12.18 -11.41
N ILE A 12 -5.84 11.06 -10.74
CA ILE A 12 -7.21 10.72 -10.35
C ILE A 12 -7.71 11.60 -9.21
N HIS A 13 -6.83 11.99 -8.28
CA HIS A 13 -7.20 12.88 -7.17
C HIS A 13 -7.72 14.21 -7.71
N GLU A 14 -7.02 14.83 -8.63
CA GLU A 14 -7.44 16.09 -9.26
C GLU A 14 -8.70 15.91 -10.11
N ALA A 15 -8.72 14.86 -10.95
CA ALA A 15 -9.85 14.58 -11.84
C ALA A 15 -11.16 14.32 -11.10
N THR A 16 -11.09 13.79 -9.87
CA THR A 16 -12.26 13.45 -9.06
C THR A 16 -12.54 14.45 -7.95
N SER A 17 -11.85 15.58 -7.93
CA SER A 17 -11.96 16.60 -6.87
C SER A 17 -11.75 16.00 -5.47
N GLY A 18 -10.77 15.12 -5.35
CA GLY A 18 -10.38 14.52 -4.07
C GLY A 18 -11.16 13.26 -3.68
N ALA A 19 -12.04 12.75 -4.56
CA ALA A 19 -12.83 11.56 -4.22
C ALA A 19 -11.95 10.31 -4.10
N ALA A 20 -10.89 10.21 -4.90
CA ALA A 20 -10.01 9.05 -4.91
C ALA A 20 -8.57 9.44 -5.20
N VAL A 21 -7.64 8.60 -4.75
CA VAL A 21 -6.24 8.64 -5.18
C VAL A 21 -5.94 7.34 -5.91
N MET A 22 -5.21 7.44 -7.01
CA MET A 22 -4.65 6.28 -7.69
C MET A 22 -3.21 6.60 -8.05
N HIS A 23 -2.29 5.76 -7.59
CA HIS A 23 -0.88 5.94 -7.91
C HIS A 23 -0.17 4.62 -8.12
N VAL A 24 0.90 4.70 -8.90
CA VAL A 24 1.87 3.61 -9.01
C VAL A 24 2.90 3.80 -7.91
N ILE A 25 3.13 2.75 -7.16
CA ILE A 25 4.16 2.72 -6.11
C ILE A 25 5.27 1.80 -6.57
N LYS A 26 6.49 2.30 -6.50
CA LYS A 26 7.68 1.56 -6.91
C LYS A 26 8.71 1.58 -5.80
N ALA A 27 9.30 0.44 -5.50
CA ALA A 27 10.35 0.35 -4.49
C ALA A 27 11.63 1.05 -4.96
N HIS A 28 12.32 1.71 -4.04
CA HIS A 28 13.69 2.17 -4.26
C HIS A 28 14.62 0.97 -4.16
N GLU A 29 15.45 0.77 -5.18
CA GLU A 29 16.42 -0.33 -5.21
C GLU A 29 17.32 -0.29 -3.97
N GLY A 30 17.52 -1.45 -3.36
CA GLY A 30 18.37 -1.59 -2.18
C GLY A 30 17.74 -1.16 -0.87
N THR A 31 16.46 -0.76 -0.87
CA THR A 31 15.75 -0.38 0.36
C THR A 31 14.83 -1.47 0.84
N GLN A 32 14.48 -1.44 2.11
CA GLN A 32 13.57 -2.39 2.72
C GLN A 32 12.58 -1.69 3.64
N ALA A 33 11.44 -2.35 3.86
CA ALA A 33 10.43 -1.89 4.77
C ALA A 33 10.92 -1.91 6.22
N THR A 34 10.36 -1.04 7.05
CA THR A 34 10.72 -0.96 8.47
C THR A 34 9.94 -1.93 9.34
N GLY A 35 8.88 -2.53 8.82
CA GLY A 35 8.04 -3.48 9.56
C GLY A 35 7.13 -2.84 10.60
N GLU A 36 6.93 -1.54 10.54
CA GLU A 36 6.05 -0.85 11.49
C GLU A 36 4.58 -1.17 11.25
N TRP A 37 3.86 -1.52 12.32
CA TRP A 37 2.42 -1.68 12.27
C TRP A 37 1.73 -0.34 12.10
N HIS A 38 0.74 -0.28 11.21
CA HIS A 38 -0.05 0.92 10.97
C HIS A 38 -1.43 0.57 10.45
N ARG A 39 -2.30 1.58 10.41
CA ARG A 39 -3.64 1.47 9.81
C ARG A 39 -3.96 2.74 9.06
N HIS A 40 -4.84 2.62 8.08
CA HIS A 40 -5.32 3.75 7.30
C HIS A 40 -6.80 3.98 7.55
N ASN A 41 -7.18 5.24 7.72
CA ASN A 41 -8.57 5.63 7.84
C ASN A 41 -9.12 5.89 6.42
N VAL A 42 -9.61 4.82 5.79
CA VAL A 42 -10.07 4.84 4.39
C VAL A 42 -11.44 4.21 4.27
N THR A 43 -12.15 4.51 3.19
CA THR A 43 -13.40 3.81 2.83
C THR A 43 -13.10 2.59 2.00
N LEU A 44 -12.14 2.71 1.09
CA LEU A 44 -11.73 1.62 0.21
C LEU A 44 -10.24 1.74 -0.06
N GLN A 45 -9.53 0.62 -0.01
CA GLN A 45 -8.15 0.55 -0.44
C GLN A 45 -7.91 -0.77 -1.17
N ILE A 46 -7.40 -0.66 -2.39
CA ILE A 46 -7.09 -1.81 -3.25
C ILE A 46 -5.65 -1.68 -3.70
N VAL A 47 -4.93 -2.79 -3.66
CA VAL A 47 -3.55 -2.90 -4.15
C VAL A 47 -3.51 -3.98 -5.21
N TYR A 48 -2.89 -3.69 -6.35
CA TYR A 48 -2.66 -4.66 -7.41
C TYR A 48 -1.16 -4.68 -7.75
N VAL A 49 -0.52 -5.84 -7.59
CA VAL A 49 0.92 -5.99 -7.83
C VAL A 49 1.19 -6.17 -9.31
N LEU A 50 2.03 -5.29 -9.88
CA LEU A 50 2.40 -5.31 -11.30
C LEU A 50 3.68 -6.10 -11.54
N LYS A 51 4.64 -6.01 -10.60
CA LYS A 51 5.98 -6.57 -10.77
C LYS A 51 6.61 -6.83 -9.41
N GLY A 52 7.43 -7.88 -9.31
CA GLY A 52 8.10 -8.22 -8.07
C GLY A 52 7.19 -8.86 -7.05
N TRP A 53 7.55 -8.70 -5.78
CA TRP A 53 6.80 -9.27 -4.68
C TRP A 53 6.95 -8.42 -3.42
N ALA A 54 5.97 -8.58 -2.51
CA ALA A 54 6.04 -8.02 -1.16
C ALA A 54 5.45 -9.02 -0.17
N ILE A 55 5.91 -8.98 1.06
CA ILE A 55 5.35 -9.77 2.16
C ILE A 55 4.72 -8.80 3.15
N PHE A 56 3.42 -8.97 3.39
CA PHE A 56 2.65 -8.18 4.34
C PHE A 56 2.06 -9.08 5.40
N GLU A 57 1.95 -8.56 6.60
CA GLU A 57 1.20 -9.20 7.69
C GLU A 57 -0.04 -8.36 7.98
N TYR A 58 -1.20 -9.05 8.03
CA TYR A 58 -2.49 -8.43 8.30
C TYR A 58 -3.07 -8.98 9.59
N GLU A 59 -3.55 -8.09 10.43
CA GLU A 59 -4.20 -8.44 11.69
C GLU A 59 -5.27 -9.52 11.48
N GLY A 60 -5.14 -10.63 12.21
CA GLY A 60 -6.08 -11.75 12.12
C GLY A 60 -5.91 -12.67 10.92
N HIS A 61 -5.00 -12.35 10.00
CA HIS A 61 -4.81 -13.12 8.76
C HIS A 61 -3.39 -13.63 8.54
N GLY A 62 -2.43 -13.20 9.35
CA GLY A 62 -1.03 -13.63 9.23
C GLY A 62 -0.30 -13.00 8.06
N GLU A 63 0.81 -13.63 7.67
CA GLU A 63 1.68 -13.14 6.60
C GLU A 63 1.21 -13.66 5.25
N HIS A 64 1.29 -12.80 4.24
CA HIS A 64 0.96 -13.14 2.86
C HIS A 64 2.02 -12.61 1.91
N ARG A 65 2.46 -13.45 0.99
CA ARG A 65 3.33 -13.03 -0.11
C ARG A 65 2.47 -12.60 -1.28
N LEU A 66 2.63 -11.33 -1.68
CA LEU A 66 1.91 -10.72 -2.78
C LEU A 66 2.84 -10.68 -3.99
N GLU A 67 2.50 -11.41 -5.04
CA GLU A 67 3.28 -11.47 -6.28
C GLU A 67 2.55 -10.78 -7.41
N ALA A 68 3.23 -10.59 -8.54
CA ALA A 68 2.63 -9.99 -9.73
C ALA A 68 1.30 -10.68 -10.08
N GLY A 69 0.25 -9.89 -10.32
CA GLY A 69 -1.10 -10.39 -10.58
C GLY A 69 -1.97 -10.53 -9.33
N THR A 70 -1.42 -10.34 -8.13
CA THR A 70 -2.19 -10.37 -6.89
C THR A 70 -2.96 -9.07 -6.70
N CYS A 71 -4.26 -9.18 -6.42
CA CYS A 71 -5.11 -8.07 -6.04
C CYS A 71 -5.51 -8.22 -4.59
N VAL A 72 -5.31 -7.18 -3.80
CA VAL A 72 -5.62 -7.17 -2.37
C VAL A 72 -6.63 -6.08 -2.07
N HIS A 73 -7.75 -6.45 -1.44
CA HIS A 73 -8.64 -5.50 -0.80
C HIS A 73 -8.22 -5.37 0.66
N GLN A 74 -7.77 -4.18 1.04
CA GLN A 74 -7.39 -3.90 2.43
C GLN A 74 -8.58 -3.27 3.14
N PRO A 75 -9.22 -3.98 4.10
CA PRO A 75 -10.36 -3.42 4.83
C PRO A 75 -10.00 -2.14 5.58
N SER A 76 -10.97 -1.23 5.69
CA SER A 76 -10.80 0.01 6.43
C SER A 76 -10.31 -0.25 7.86
N GLY A 77 -9.24 0.44 8.24
CA GLY A 77 -8.70 0.37 9.60
C GLY A 77 -7.98 -0.92 9.95
N ILE A 78 -7.83 -1.86 9.02
CA ILE A 78 -7.09 -3.08 9.32
C ILE A 78 -5.64 -2.75 9.65
N ARG A 79 -5.17 -3.28 10.77
CA ARG A 79 -3.78 -3.13 11.20
C ARG A 79 -2.89 -4.05 10.37
N HIS A 80 -1.86 -3.50 9.77
CA HIS A 80 -0.96 -4.28 8.92
C HIS A 80 0.45 -3.69 8.94
N ARG A 81 1.39 -4.48 8.42
CA ARG A 81 2.77 -4.04 8.23
C ARG A 81 3.37 -4.71 7.01
N GLU A 82 4.34 -4.05 6.39
CA GLU A 82 5.18 -4.66 5.37
C GLU A 82 6.42 -5.23 6.01
N ILE A 83 6.72 -6.49 5.70
CA ILE A 83 7.88 -7.19 6.25
C ILE A 83 9.06 -7.11 5.30
N ALA A 84 8.83 -7.28 4.00
CA ALA A 84 9.88 -7.26 2.99
C ALA A 84 9.31 -7.03 1.61
N HIS A 85 10.15 -6.63 0.67
CA HIS A 85 9.79 -6.52 -0.74
C HIS A 85 11.00 -6.73 -1.64
N SER A 86 10.75 -7.10 -2.90
CA SER A 86 11.81 -7.19 -3.90
C SER A 86 12.24 -5.80 -4.36
N ASP A 87 13.47 -5.68 -4.85
CA ASP A 87 13.98 -4.42 -5.35
C ASP A 87 13.18 -3.87 -6.54
N ASP A 88 12.54 -4.75 -7.29
CA ASP A 88 11.75 -4.42 -8.46
C ASP A 88 10.25 -4.31 -8.20
N LEU A 89 9.83 -4.30 -6.94
CA LEU A 89 8.41 -4.20 -6.61
C LEU A 89 7.77 -2.98 -7.25
N GLU A 90 6.65 -3.22 -7.91
CA GLU A 90 5.83 -2.16 -8.50
C GLU A 90 4.36 -2.57 -8.37
N LEU A 91 3.54 -1.66 -7.85
CA LEU A 91 2.13 -1.92 -7.66
C LEU A 91 1.30 -0.67 -7.91
N ILE A 92 -0.01 -0.88 -8.12
CA ILE A 92 -0.99 0.20 -8.18
C ILE A 92 -1.76 0.19 -6.89
N GLU A 93 -1.98 1.37 -6.32
CA GLU A 93 -2.84 1.55 -5.15
C GLU A 93 -3.99 2.49 -5.49
N ILE A 94 -5.20 2.09 -5.10
CA ILE A 94 -6.41 2.89 -5.23
C ILE A 94 -6.96 3.11 -3.82
N VAL A 95 -7.20 4.37 -3.45
CA VAL A 95 -7.66 4.75 -2.12
C VAL A 95 -8.84 5.72 -2.22
N LEU A 96 -9.89 5.46 -1.46
CA LEU A 96 -11.02 6.36 -1.26
C LEU A 96 -11.20 6.59 0.26
N PRO A 97 -11.40 7.83 0.73
CA PRO A 97 -11.30 9.08 -0.04
C PRO A 97 -9.85 9.43 -0.36
N GLY A 98 -9.65 10.44 -1.20
CA GLY A 98 -8.32 10.89 -1.59
C GLY A 98 -7.51 11.54 -0.47
N SER A 99 -8.16 11.96 0.60
CA SER A 99 -7.50 12.43 1.82
C SER A 99 -7.79 11.44 2.94
N PHE A 100 -6.75 10.89 3.55
CA PHE A 100 -6.89 9.91 4.62
C PHE A 100 -5.74 10.04 5.61
N GLN A 101 -5.94 9.49 6.81
CA GLN A 101 -4.92 9.45 7.84
C GLN A 101 -4.32 8.06 7.97
N THR A 102 -3.01 8.03 8.19
CA THR A 102 -2.29 6.82 8.55
C THR A 102 -1.90 6.93 10.02
N THR A 103 -2.24 5.94 10.81
CA THR A 103 -1.99 5.92 12.24
C THR A 103 -1.07 4.75 12.59
N SER A 104 -0.05 5.00 13.41
CA SER A 104 0.77 3.94 13.97
C SER A 104 -0.09 3.05 14.87
N ALA A 105 0.12 1.75 14.81
CA ALA A 105 -0.65 0.78 15.56
C ALA A 105 0.27 -0.32 16.09
N GLU A 106 0.65 -0.22 17.34
CA GLU A 106 1.47 -1.25 17.98
C GLU A 106 0.76 -2.60 17.97
N ALA A 107 1.54 -3.65 17.77
CA ALA A 107 1.03 -5.02 17.75
C ALA A 107 0.67 -5.49 19.16
#